data_0f9fd98e46694c7cb37a6f9bd359be0f
#
_entry.id   0f9fd98e46694c7cb37a6f9bd359be0f
#
_cell.length_a   1.000
_cell.length_b   1.000
_cell.length_c   1.000
_cell.angle_alpha   90.00
_cell.angle_beta   90.00
_cell.angle_gamma   90.00
#
_symmetry.space_group_name_H-M   'P 1'
#
loop_
_entity.id
_entity.type
_entity.pdbx_description
1 polymer ?
#
loop_
_entity_poly.entity_id
_entity_poly.type
_entity_poly.pdbx_seq_one_letter_code
_entity_poly.pdbx_strand_id
1 'polypeptide(L)'
;IDSSQVFGVPLSHTIRDSSFASLPTLIFAVFIVIMVATQFLTIRLTMTKNMPQNQDPNNPMVRSQRMMMYVMPFMFIFSGLFFQMGVVIYTTTAGIWGYLQMLWVIKNMPNPNSAAYKELLAKRQDAYQSWARPFFADYDEKRRELADGSDELKALNETTLTEVRSRAKRQKIASDFPQAMSTGEIVSVYRNLSMQEWTTLPDEVWMKGVKVATERAAERREAAAKREEAQRQVRARGGQAASSEASSDAEAAELERKRQERRKARRAAAKKKKR
;
A
#
# COMPACT_ATOMS: atom_id res chain seq x y z
N ILE A 1 -26.60 -10.17 -38.62
CA ILE A 1 -26.03 -10.31 -37.24
C ILE A 1 -26.29 -11.73 -36.69
N ASP A 2 -27.30 -12.43 -37.22
CA ASP A 2 -27.67 -13.80 -36.79
C ASP A 2 -26.77 -14.95 -37.29
N SER A 3 -25.75 -14.65 -38.09
CA SER A 3 -24.89 -15.69 -38.70
C SER A 3 -23.63 -16.01 -37.85
N SER A 4 -23.37 -15.27 -36.80
CA SER A 4 -22.19 -15.50 -35.97
C SER A 4 -22.45 -16.63 -34.97
N GLN A 5 -21.74 -17.76 -35.15
CA GLN A 5 -21.85 -18.94 -34.31
C GLN A 5 -20.51 -19.28 -33.66
N VAL A 6 -20.56 -19.81 -32.43
CA VAL A 6 -19.42 -20.39 -31.73
C VAL A 6 -19.79 -21.80 -31.32
N PHE A 7 -18.98 -22.78 -31.72
CA PHE A 7 -19.25 -24.20 -31.53
C PHE A 7 -20.64 -24.65 -32.08
N GLY A 8 -21.12 -24.01 -33.15
CA GLY A 8 -22.43 -24.31 -33.76
C GLY A 8 -23.61 -23.69 -32.98
N VAL A 9 -23.38 -22.84 -32.02
CA VAL A 9 -24.42 -22.13 -31.25
C VAL A 9 -24.41 -20.65 -31.66
N PRO A 10 -25.55 -20.07 -32.04
CA PRO A 10 -25.67 -18.64 -32.33
C PRO A 10 -25.31 -17.79 -31.08
N LEU A 11 -24.60 -16.69 -31.29
CA LEU A 11 -24.22 -15.80 -30.18
C LEU A 11 -25.42 -15.09 -29.52
N SER A 12 -26.51 -14.94 -30.24
CA SER A 12 -27.78 -14.40 -29.73
C SER A 12 -28.62 -15.41 -28.96
N HIS A 13 -28.20 -16.69 -28.91
CA HIS A 13 -28.92 -17.74 -28.24
C HIS A 13 -28.95 -17.58 -26.73
N THR A 14 -30.14 -17.86 -26.13
CA THR A 14 -30.32 -17.91 -24.67
C THR A 14 -30.73 -19.32 -24.24
N ILE A 15 -30.47 -19.68 -23.00
CA ILE A 15 -30.78 -21.01 -22.47
C ILE A 15 -32.30 -21.30 -22.51
N ARG A 16 -33.14 -20.24 -22.53
CA ARG A 16 -34.60 -20.35 -22.61
C ARG A 16 -35.12 -20.77 -23.97
N ASP A 17 -34.32 -20.59 -25.01
CA ASP A 17 -34.75 -20.83 -26.40
C ASP A 17 -34.51 -22.28 -26.86
N SER A 18 -33.92 -23.11 -26.00
CA SER A 18 -33.56 -24.50 -26.32
C SER A 18 -34.28 -25.53 -25.44
N SER A 19 -34.46 -26.73 -26.01
CA SER A 19 -34.84 -27.88 -25.21
C SER A 19 -33.67 -28.30 -24.28
N PHE A 20 -33.97 -28.72 -23.06
CA PHE A 20 -33.01 -29.02 -22.00
C PHE A 20 -31.92 -30.05 -22.37
N ALA A 21 -32.14 -30.88 -23.33
CA ALA A 21 -31.24 -31.97 -23.74
C ALA A 21 -30.49 -31.71 -25.06
N SER A 22 -30.52 -30.47 -25.58
CA SER A 22 -29.84 -30.18 -26.86
C SER A 22 -28.34 -29.91 -26.60
N LEU A 23 -27.50 -30.29 -27.58
CA LEU A 23 -26.03 -30.04 -27.54
C LEU A 23 -25.68 -28.55 -27.31
N PRO A 24 -26.37 -27.58 -27.94
CA PRO A 24 -26.17 -26.16 -27.67
C PRO A 24 -26.39 -25.78 -26.20
N THR A 25 -27.42 -26.33 -25.56
CA THR A 25 -27.72 -26.08 -24.14
C THR A 25 -26.62 -26.62 -23.22
N LEU A 26 -26.07 -27.79 -23.51
CA LEU A 26 -24.97 -28.38 -22.76
C LEU A 26 -23.70 -27.52 -22.87
N ILE A 27 -23.36 -27.07 -24.08
CA ILE A 27 -22.21 -26.17 -24.29
C ILE A 27 -22.39 -24.88 -23.50
N PHE A 28 -23.59 -24.28 -23.57
CA PHE A 28 -23.92 -23.08 -22.83
C PHE A 28 -23.79 -23.27 -21.31
N ALA A 29 -24.33 -24.36 -20.77
CA ALA A 29 -24.25 -24.73 -19.37
C ALA A 29 -22.79 -24.89 -18.91
N VAL A 30 -21.92 -25.50 -19.72
CA VAL A 30 -20.48 -25.60 -19.40
C VAL A 30 -19.83 -24.23 -19.26
N PHE A 31 -20.11 -23.29 -20.17
CA PHE A 31 -19.59 -21.93 -20.06
C PHE A 31 -20.08 -21.21 -18.80
N ILE A 32 -21.34 -21.36 -18.42
CA ILE A 32 -21.88 -20.81 -17.17
C ILE A 32 -21.13 -21.40 -15.97
N VAL A 33 -20.94 -22.73 -15.93
CA VAL A 33 -20.20 -23.38 -14.85
C VAL A 33 -18.77 -22.86 -14.73
N ILE A 34 -18.06 -22.75 -15.86
CA ILE A 34 -16.69 -22.19 -15.87
C ILE A 34 -16.70 -20.73 -15.41
N MET A 35 -17.65 -19.92 -15.87
CA MET A 35 -17.81 -18.52 -15.47
C MET A 35 -18.00 -18.41 -13.94
N VAL A 36 -18.94 -19.17 -13.38
CA VAL A 36 -19.22 -19.16 -11.93
C VAL A 36 -18.02 -19.68 -11.13
N ALA A 37 -17.39 -20.76 -11.60
CA ALA A 37 -16.22 -21.33 -10.94
C ALA A 37 -15.05 -20.35 -10.91
N THR A 38 -14.74 -19.68 -12.00
CA THR A 38 -13.66 -18.69 -12.06
C THR A 38 -13.92 -17.48 -11.15
N GLN A 39 -15.16 -16.98 -11.12
CA GLN A 39 -15.57 -15.91 -10.21
C GLN A 39 -15.47 -16.34 -8.75
N PHE A 40 -15.99 -17.51 -8.40
CA PHE A 40 -15.91 -18.05 -7.04
C PHE A 40 -14.46 -18.23 -6.59
N LEU A 41 -13.61 -18.83 -7.43
CA LEU A 41 -12.20 -19.03 -7.14
C LEU A 41 -11.46 -17.72 -6.95
N THR A 42 -11.75 -16.71 -7.76
CA THR A 42 -11.15 -15.37 -7.64
C THR A 42 -11.52 -14.72 -6.32
N ILE A 43 -12.81 -14.73 -5.96
CA ILE A 43 -13.30 -14.17 -4.69
C ILE A 43 -12.70 -14.93 -3.51
N ARG A 44 -12.73 -16.25 -3.52
CA ARG A 44 -12.15 -17.10 -2.47
C ARG A 44 -10.66 -16.83 -2.30
N LEU A 45 -9.91 -16.77 -3.40
CA LEU A 45 -8.47 -16.49 -3.37
C LEU A 45 -8.16 -15.12 -2.78
N THR A 46 -8.92 -14.10 -3.18
CA THR A 46 -8.80 -12.74 -2.64
C THR A 46 -9.06 -12.71 -1.14
N MET A 47 -10.16 -13.31 -0.70
CA MET A 47 -10.56 -13.31 0.70
C MET A 47 -9.61 -14.10 1.60
N THR A 48 -9.10 -15.26 1.12
CA THR A 48 -8.25 -16.12 1.96
C THR A 48 -6.79 -15.70 1.94
N LYS A 49 -6.27 -15.27 0.80
CA LYS A 49 -4.83 -15.00 0.62
C LYS A 49 -4.47 -13.52 0.61
N ASN A 50 -5.35 -12.67 0.08
CA ASN A 50 -5.01 -11.27 -0.18
C ASN A 50 -5.73 -10.25 0.72
N MET A 51 -6.61 -10.69 1.61
CA MET A 51 -7.21 -9.80 2.62
C MET A 51 -6.29 -9.62 3.82
N PRO A 52 -6.21 -8.39 4.38
CA PRO A 52 -5.52 -8.14 5.64
C PRO A 52 -6.14 -8.97 6.78
N GLN A 53 -5.31 -9.67 7.56
CA GLN A 53 -5.76 -10.55 8.64
C GLN A 53 -6.18 -9.81 9.92
N ASN A 54 -5.78 -8.54 10.06
CA ASN A 54 -6.02 -7.75 11.27
C ASN A 54 -7.39 -7.04 11.28
N GLN A 55 -8.38 -7.56 10.54
CA GLN A 55 -9.72 -7.00 10.57
C GLN A 55 -10.52 -7.66 11.70
N ASP A 56 -11.12 -6.83 12.56
CA ASP A 56 -12.01 -7.30 13.63
C ASP A 56 -13.17 -8.10 13.01
N PRO A 57 -13.37 -9.38 13.42
CA PRO A 57 -14.49 -10.19 12.93
C PRO A 57 -15.88 -9.57 13.20
N ASN A 58 -15.98 -8.72 14.20
CA ASN A 58 -17.21 -8.03 14.57
C ASN A 58 -17.46 -6.76 13.74
N ASN A 59 -16.51 -6.35 12.92
CA ASN A 59 -16.70 -5.19 12.05
C ASN A 59 -17.80 -5.49 11.00
N PRO A 60 -18.88 -4.68 10.93
CA PRO A 60 -19.99 -4.88 9.99
C PRO A 60 -19.52 -4.98 8.53
N MET A 61 -18.46 -4.26 8.18
CA MET A 61 -17.89 -4.28 6.84
C MET A 61 -17.27 -5.63 6.49
N VAL A 62 -16.55 -6.26 7.42
CA VAL A 62 -15.95 -7.60 7.25
C VAL A 62 -17.03 -8.66 7.12
N ARG A 63 -18.10 -8.55 7.93
CA ARG A 63 -19.27 -9.44 7.88
C ARG A 63 -20.00 -9.31 6.53
N SER A 64 -20.22 -8.09 6.07
CA SER A 64 -20.82 -7.81 4.75
C SER A 64 -20.00 -8.39 3.61
N GLN A 65 -18.66 -8.18 3.62
CA GLN A 65 -17.76 -8.76 2.63
C GLN A 65 -17.80 -10.29 2.61
N ARG A 66 -17.86 -10.92 3.79
CA ARG A 66 -17.97 -12.38 3.90
C ARG A 66 -19.30 -12.89 3.37
N MET A 67 -20.40 -12.21 3.67
CA MET A 67 -21.72 -12.53 3.13
C MET A 67 -21.73 -12.38 1.60
N MET A 68 -21.11 -11.34 1.07
CA MET A 68 -21.00 -11.10 -0.37
C MET A 68 -20.26 -12.23 -1.11
N MET A 69 -19.29 -12.88 -0.45
CA MET A 69 -18.57 -14.03 -1.00
C MET A 69 -19.52 -15.20 -1.33
N TYR A 70 -20.54 -15.41 -0.50
CA TYR A 70 -21.52 -16.48 -0.72
C TYR A 70 -22.64 -16.06 -1.68
N VAL A 71 -23.08 -14.81 -1.63
CA VAL A 71 -24.20 -14.31 -2.43
C VAL A 71 -23.81 -14.07 -3.90
N MET A 72 -22.61 -13.55 -4.15
CA MET A 72 -22.16 -13.24 -5.51
C MET A 72 -22.19 -14.41 -6.49
N PRO A 73 -21.73 -15.63 -6.15
CA PRO A 73 -21.79 -16.75 -7.10
C PRO A 73 -23.22 -17.08 -7.54
N PHE A 74 -24.19 -16.98 -6.62
CA PHE A 74 -25.60 -17.21 -6.97
C PHE A 74 -26.14 -16.14 -7.92
N MET A 75 -25.74 -14.88 -7.75
CA MET A 75 -26.11 -13.82 -8.70
C MET A 75 -25.56 -14.11 -10.10
N PHE A 76 -24.35 -14.64 -10.22
CA PHE A 76 -23.76 -15.00 -11.51
C PHE A 76 -24.47 -16.20 -12.17
N ILE A 77 -24.93 -17.18 -11.39
CA ILE A 77 -25.76 -18.26 -11.92
C ILE A 77 -27.05 -17.69 -12.50
N PHE A 78 -27.76 -16.86 -11.72
CA PHE A 78 -28.99 -16.23 -12.16
C PHE A 78 -28.79 -15.38 -13.42
N SER A 79 -27.78 -14.50 -13.42
CA SER A 79 -27.53 -13.66 -14.59
C SER A 79 -27.12 -14.48 -15.84
N GLY A 80 -26.37 -15.56 -15.65
CA GLY A 80 -25.95 -16.45 -16.74
C GLY A 80 -27.13 -17.10 -17.44
N LEU A 81 -28.24 -17.40 -16.75
CA LEU A 81 -29.44 -17.97 -17.36
C LEU A 81 -30.21 -16.98 -18.26
N PHE A 82 -30.03 -15.68 -18.06
CA PHE A 82 -30.71 -14.63 -18.82
C PHE A 82 -29.82 -13.98 -19.90
N PHE A 83 -28.52 -14.19 -19.83
CA PHE A 83 -27.60 -13.62 -20.80
C PHE A 83 -27.54 -14.42 -22.10
N GLN A 84 -27.26 -13.71 -23.18
CA GLN A 84 -26.98 -14.33 -24.48
C GLN A 84 -25.60 -15.01 -24.44
N MET A 85 -25.43 -16.06 -25.29
CA MET A 85 -24.20 -16.85 -25.38
C MET A 85 -22.94 -15.99 -25.57
N GLY A 86 -23.01 -14.92 -26.37
CA GLY A 86 -21.90 -14.00 -26.60
C GLY A 86 -21.41 -13.30 -25.29
N VAL A 87 -22.36 -12.90 -24.45
CA VAL A 87 -22.04 -12.27 -23.14
C VAL A 87 -21.43 -13.28 -22.19
N VAL A 88 -21.93 -14.52 -22.17
CA VAL A 88 -21.39 -15.58 -21.31
C VAL A 88 -19.97 -15.97 -21.73
N ILE A 89 -19.67 -16.07 -23.01
CA ILE A 89 -18.31 -16.33 -23.52
C ILE A 89 -17.37 -15.19 -23.10
N TYR A 90 -17.80 -13.94 -23.31
CA TYR A 90 -17.00 -12.77 -22.92
C TYR A 90 -16.71 -12.76 -21.43
N THR A 91 -17.72 -12.93 -20.59
CA THR A 91 -17.56 -12.92 -19.12
C THR A 91 -16.75 -14.10 -18.61
N THR A 92 -16.86 -15.28 -19.25
CA THR A 92 -16.04 -16.45 -18.94
C THR A 92 -14.56 -16.18 -19.24
N THR A 93 -14.27 -15.65 -20.44
CA THR A 93 -12.89 -15.32 -20.85
C THR A 93 -12.29 -14.26 -19.95
N ALA A 94 -13.04 -13.19 -19.64
CA ALA A 94 -12.63 -12.14 -18.73
C ALA A 94 -12.42 -12.68 -17.29
N GLY A 95 -13.27 -13.63 -16.86
CA GLY A 95 -13.13 -14.28 -15.55
C GLY A 95 -11.87 -15.13 -15.45
N ILE A 96 -11.55 -15.92 -16.45
CA ILE A 96 -10.30 -16.72 -16.52
C ILE A 96 -9.09 -15.78 -16.49
N TRP A 97 -9.09 -14.73 -17.31
CA TRP A 97 -8.02 -13.75 -17.32
C TRP A 97 -7.85 -13.08 -15.95
N GLY A 98 -8.95 -12.61 -15.34
CA GLY A 98 -8.95 -12.00 -14.01
C GLY A 98 -8.40 -12.94 -12.93
N TYR A 99 -8.74 -14.23 -12.99
CA TYR A 99 -8.22 -15.25 -12.07
C TYR A 99 -6.69 -15.42 -12.22
N LEU A 100 -6.20 -15.53 -13.47
CA LEU A 100 -4.75 -15.64 -13.73
C LEU A 100 -4.00 -14.39 -13.28
N GLN A 101 -4.56 -13.21 -13.54
CA GLN A 101 -4.01 -11.94 -13.09
C GLN A 101 -3.96 -11.87 -11.55
N MET A 102 -5.01 -12.31 -10.85
CA MET A 102 -5.05 -12.33 -9.40
C MET A 102 -4.00 -13.28 -8.81
N LEU A 103 -3.80 -14.46 -9.40
CA LEU A 103 -2.72 -15.37 -9.00
C LEU A 103 -1.34 -14.69 -9.11
N TRP A 104 -1.12 -13.97 -10.21
CA TRP A 104 0.13 -13.24 -10.42
C TRP A 104 0.32 -12.12 -9.38
N VAL A 105 -0.74 -11.34 -9.11
CA VAL A 105 -0.73 -10.25 -8.11
C VAL A 105 -0.43 -10.81 -6.72
N ILE A 106 -1.12 -11.87 -6.29
CA ILE A 106 -0.90 -12.49 -4.97
C ILE A 106 0.53 -13.01 -4.83
N LYS A 107 1.10 -13.55 -5.91
CA LYS A 107 2.47 -14.06 -5.89
C LYS A 107 3.53 -12.97 -5.83
N ASN A 108 3.31 -11.83 -6.53
CA ASN A 108 4.34 -10.80 -6.72
C ASN A 108 4.09 -9.52 -5.90
N MET A 109 2.83 -9.15 -5.69
CA MET A 109 2.40 -7.90 -5.05
C MET A 109 1.20 -8.12 -4.11
N PRO A 110 1.31 -9.00 -3.10
CA PRO A 110 0.21 -9.22 -2.18
C PRO A 110 -0.08 -7.97 -1.34
N ASN A 111 -1.32 -7.83 -0.88
CA ASN A 111 -1.70 -6.73 -0.01
C ASN A 111 -0.94 -6.77 1.32
N PRO A 112 -0.49 -5.63 1.83
CA PRO A 112 0.13 -5.53 3.15
C PRO A 112 -0.74 -6.21 4.24
N ASN A 113 -0.10 -6.87 5.20
CA ASN A 113 -0.74 -7.60 6.30
C ASN A 113 -1.64 -8.80 5.88
N SER A 114 -1.65 -9.18 4.60
CA SER A 114 -2.34 -10.40 4.15
C SER A 114 -1.51 -11.66 4.45
N ALA A 115 -2.15 -12.84 4.39
CA ALA A 115 -1.45 -14.11 4.54
C ALA A 115 -0.37 -14.30 3.46
N ALA A 116 -0.69 -13.96 2.21
CA ALA A 116 0.25 -14.05 1.10
C ALA A 116 1.43 -13.09 1.27
N TYR A 117 1.21 -11.91 1.87
CA TYR A 117 2.29 -10.97 2.19
C TYR A 117 3.26 -11.55 3.22
N LYS A 118 2.74 -12.18 4.27
CA LYS A 118 3.57 -12.85 5.29
C LYS A 118 4.38 -14.01 4.70
N GLU A 119 3.76 -14.83 3.85
CA GLU A 119 4.44 -15.91 3.14
C GLU A 119 5.56 -15.37 2.22
N LEU A 120 5.30 -14.29 1.49
CA LEU A 120 6.30 -13.64 0.62
C LEU A 120 7.43 -13.01 1.43
N LEU A 121 7.09 -12.35 2.55
CA LEU A 121 8.04 -11.74 3.47
C LEU A 121 9.01 -12.80 4.02
N ALA A 122 8.47 -13.87 4.61
CA ALA A 122 9.27 -14.97 5.15
C ALA A 122 10.19 -15.57 4.08
N LYS A 123 9.64 -15.89 2.91
CA LYS A 123 10.43 -16.47 1.80
C LYS A 123 11.57 -15.55 1.34
N ARG A 124 11.32 -14.24 1.22
CA ARG A 124 12.38 -13.29 0.82
C ARG A 124 13.39 -13.08 1.93
N GLN A 125 12.95 -13.05 3.18
CA GLN A 125 13.81 -12.96 4.34
C GLN A 125 14.76 -14.15 4.43
N ASP A 126 14.23 -15.36 4.35
CA ASP A 126 15.04 -16.59 4.39
C ASP A 126 16.06 -16.64 3.24
N ALA A 127 15.61 -16.30 2.02
CA ALA A 127 16.50 -16.25 0.87
C ALA A 127 17.61 -15.21 1.01
N TYR A 128 17.37 -14.08 1.69
CA TYR A 128 18.39 -13.08 1.95
C TYR A 128 19.30 -13.49 3.10
N GLN A 129 18.74 -13.89 4.23
CA GLN A 129 19.49 -14.18 5.44
C GLN A 129 20.39 -15.42 5.31
N SER A 130 20.03 -16.38 4.46
CA SER A 130 20.83 -17.58 4.21
C SER A 130 22.25 -17.30 3.72
N TRP A 131 22.43 -16.29 2.87
CA TRP A 131 23.76 -15.89 2.40
C TRP A 131 24.31 -14.66 3.13
N ALA A 132 23.45 -13.75 3.57
CA ALA A 132 23.86 -12.48 4.17
C ALA A 132 24.42 -12.66 5.58
N ARG A 133 23.88 -13.58 6.38
CA ARG A 133 24.40 -13.84 7.74
C ARG A 133 25.86 -14.28 7.76
N PRO A 134 26.30 -15.32 7.03
CA PRO A 134 27.72 -15.69 7.00
C PRO A 134 28.58 -14.59 6.38
N PHE A 135 28.09 -13.93 5.32
CA PHE A 135 28.80 -12.82 4.68
C PHE A 135 29.09 -11.66 5.64
N PHE A 136 28.10 -11.25 6.44
CA PHE A 136 28.31 -10.18 7.42
C PHE A 136 29.04 -10.63 8.67
N ALA A 137 29.08 -11.92 9.00
CA ALA A 137 29.95 -12.42 10.03
C ALA A 137 31.42 -12.21 9.68
N ASP A 138 31.82 -12.55 8.45
CA ASP A 138 33.18 -12.30 7.93
C ASP A 138 33.52 -10.80 7.86
N TYR A 139 32.54 -9.97 7.48
CA TYR A 139 32.71 -8.52 7.50
C TYR A 139 32.91 -7.99 8.93
N ASP A 140 32.14 -8.46 9.90
CA ASP A 140 32.24 -8.03 11.28
C ASP A 140 33.58 -8.43 11.93
N GLU A 141 34.13 -9.58 11.56
CA GLU A 141 35.46 -10.03 11.97
C GLU A 141 36.54 -9.06 11.46
N LYS A 142 36.53 -8.80 10.14
CA LYS A 142 37.48 -7.86 9.52
C LYS A 142 37.34 -6.44 10.07
N ARG A 143 36.12 -5.99 10.35
CA ARG A 143 35.87 -4.66 10.89
C ARG A 143 36.42 -4.47 12.30
N ARG A 144 36.45 -5.52 13.14
CA ARG A 144 36.97 -5.45 14.52
C ARG A 144 38.46 -5.15 14.58
N GLU A 145 39.20 -5.50 13.53
CA GLU A 145 40.64 -5.27 13.43
C GLU A 145 41.00 -3.87 12.96
N LEU A 146 40.02 -3.10 12.44
CA LEU A 146 40.22 -1.79 11.81
C LEU A 146 39.78 -0.65 12.74
N ALA A 147 40.56 0.42 12.75
CA ALA A 147 40.23 1.64 13.49
C ALA A 147 39.08 2.41 12.83
N ASP A 148 38.19 2.97 13.64
CA ASP A 148 37.10 3.80 13.16
C ASP A 148 37.61 5.02 12.36
N GLY A 149 37.10 5.20 11.14
CA GLY A 149 37.47 6.29 10.25
C GLY A 149 38.72 6.06 9.41
N SER A 150 39.38 4.89 9.53
CA SER A 150 40.56 4.56 8.70
C SER A 150 40.19 4.42 7.22
N ASP A 151 41.18 4.67 6.34
CA ASP A 151 40.96 4.51 4.90
C ASP A 151 40.76 3.03 4.51
N GLU A 152 41.33 2.11 5.29
CA GLU A 152 41.14 0.67 5.17
C GLU A 152 39.67 0.29 5.46
N LEU A 153 39.03 0.88 6.46
CA LEU A 153 37.63 0.69 6.76
C LEU A 153 36.72 1.24 5.65
N LYS A 154 37.09 2.37 5.04
CA LYS A 154 36.36 2.90 3.89
C LYS A 154 36.43 1.96 2.69
N ALA A 155 37.62 1.45 2.39
CA ALA A 155 37.83 0.48 1.30
C ALA A 155 37.06 -0.83 1.56
N LEU A 156 37.06 -1.33 2.79
CA LEU A 156 36.26 -2.50 3.19
C LEU A 156 34.75 -2.26 2.98
N ASN A 157 34.24 -1.09 3.37
CA ASN A 157 32.85 -0.72 3.17
C ASN A 157 32.47 -0.62 1.68
N GLU A 158 33.32 -0.07 0.82
CA GLU A 158 33.09 0.06 -0.62
C GLU A 158 33.06 -1.32 -1.30
N THR A 159 34.01 -2.19 -1.02
CA THR A 159 34.03 -3.56 -1.54
C THR A 159 32.82 -4.36 -1.10
N THR A 160 32.50 -4.29 0.21
CA THR A 160 31.32 -4.94 0.80
C THR A 160 30.03 -4.43 0.16
N LEU A 161 29.89 -3.10 0.00
CA LEU A 161 28.72 -2.50 -0.62
C LEU A 161 28.53 -2.98 -2.08
N THR A 162 29.58 -3.03 -2.85
CA THR A 162 29.53 -3.45 -4.26
C THR A 162 29.03 -4.90 -4.36
N GLU A 163 29.55 -5.79 -3.53
CA GLU A 163 29.18 -7.20 -3.52
C GLU A 163 27.73 -7.40 -3.03
N VAL A 164 27.37 -6.80 -1.89
CA VAL A 164 26.02 -6.92 -1.33
C VAL A 164 24.99 -6.32 -2.26
N ARG A 165 25.26 -5.14 -2.86
CA ARG A 165 24.34 -4.46 -3.78
C ARG A 165 24.04 -5.31 -5.02
N SER A 166 25.03 -6.00 -5.58
CA SER A 166 24.84 -6.88 -6.73
C SER A 166 23.92 -8.09 -6.41
N ARG A 167 24.04 -8.67 -5.22
CA ARG A 167 23.21 -9.79 -4.74
C ARG A 167 21.80 -9.32 -4.33
N ALA A 168 21.73 -8.23 -3.57
CA ALA A 168 20.48 -7.65 -3.09
C ALA A 168 19.58 -7.20 -4.24
N LYS A 169 20.13 -6.57 -5.29
CA LYS A 169 19.38 -6.15 -6.48
C LYS A 169 18.69 -7.33 -7.17
N ARG A 170 19.35 -8.49 -7.29
CA ARG A 170 18.74 -9.69 -7.87
C ARG A 170 17.54 -10.19 -7.07
N GLN A 171 17.53 -9.95 -5.77
CA GLN A 171 16.45 -10.33 -4.85
C GLN A 171 15.43 -9.21 -4.62
N LYS A 172 15.53 -8.07 -5.33
CA LYS A 172 14.67 -6.88 -5.17
C LYS A 172 14.69 -6.32 -3.74
N ILE A 173 15.87 -6.28 -3.13
CA ILE A 173 16.07 -5.78 -1.76
C ILE A 173 16.71 -4.40 -1.85
N ALA A 174 16.14 -3.43 -1.13
CA ALA A 174 16.63 -2.10 -0.83
C ALA A 174 17.84 -1.64 -1.68
N SER A 175 17.62 -1.17 -2.88
CA SER A 175 18.69 -0.75 -3.79
C SER A 175 18.78 0.77 -3.97
N ASP A 176 17.72 1.49 -3.63
CA ASP A 176 17.57 2.94 -3.84
C ASP A 176 17.70 3.67 -2.50
N PHE A 177 18.93 4.04 -2.15
CA PHE A 177 19.26 4.76 -0.92
C PHE A 177 19.31 6.27 -1.12
N PRO A 178 18.96 7.08 -0.10
CA PRO A 178 19.14 8.53 -0.12
C PRO A 178 20.60 8.91 -0.42
N GLN A 179 20.81 9.93 -1.26
CA GLN A 179 22.17 10.39 -1.61
C GLN A 179 23.00 10.90 -0.41
N ALA A 180 22.31 11.31 0.66
CA ALA A 180 22.95 11.79 1.89
C ALA A 180 23.54 10.67 2.76
N MET A 181 23.28 9.40 2.46
CA MET A 181 23.79 8.27 3.23
C MET A 181 25.22 7.92 2.82
N SER A 182 26.10 7.78 3.81
CA SER A 182 27.45 7.30 3.61
C SER A 182 27.48 5.80 3.25
N THR A 183 28.58 5.35 2.63
CA THR A 183 28.80 3.93 2.30
C THR A 183 28.66 3.03 3.52
N GLY A 184 29.22 3.44 4.67
CA GLY A 184 29.14 2.68 5.91
C GLY A 184 27.71 2.57 6.48
N GLU A 185 26.89 3.62 6.36
CA GLU A 185 25.49 3.60 6.75
C GLU A 185 24.69 2.64 5.88
N ILE A 186 24.91 2.63 4.56
CA ILE A 186 24.24 1.71 3.65
C ILE A 186 24.61 0.25 3.96
N VAL A 187 25.91 -0.03 4.20
CA VAL A 187 26.37 -1.35 4.62
C VAL A 187 25.70 -1.77 5.94
N SER A 188 25.56 -0.84 6.89
CA SER A 188 24.88 -1.09 8.16
C SER A 188 23.40 -1.42 7.98
N VAL A 189 22.69 -0.80 7.01
CA VAL A 189 21.30 -1.15 6.67
C VAL A 189 21.22 -2.59 6.17
N TYR A 190 22.07 -2.97 5.22
CA TYR A 190 22.09 -4.35 4.70
C TYR A 190 22.45 -5.37 5.80
N ARG A 191 23.41 -5.03 6.68
CA ARG A 191 23.78 -5.86 7.83
C ARG A 191 22.59 -6.01 8.78
N ASN A 192 21.88 -4.95 9.12
CA ASN A 192 20.72 -5.02 10.00
C ASN A 192 19.60 -5.88 9.38
N LEU A 193 19.37 -5.78 8.08
CA LEU A 193 18.42 -6.66 7.37
C LEU A 193 18.79 -8.15 7.45
N SER A 194 20.09 -8.48 7.60
CA SER A 194 20.53 -9.86 7.76
C SER A 194 20.27 -10.43 9.17
N MET A 195 20.22 -9.57 10.20
CA MET A 195 20.10 -9.98 11.61
C MET A 195 18.68 -9.85 12.14
N GLN A 196 17.92 -8.85 11.67
CA GLN A 196 16.59 -8.53 12.18
C GLN A 196 15.49 -9.31 11.48
N GLU A 197 14.38 -9.51 12.19
CA GLU A 197 13.14 -9.98 11.61
C GLU A 197 12.48 -8.86 10.80
N TRP A 198 12.03 -9.18 9.59
CA TRP A 198 11.42 -8.18 8.72
C TRP A 198 9.94 -8.01 9.05
N THR A 199 9.53 -6.78 9.25
CA THR A 199 8.13 -6.41 9.38
C THR A 199 7.52 -5.96 8.06
N THR A 200 8.36 -5.51 7.12
CA THR A 200 7.98 -5.06 5.78
C THR A 200 9.02 -5.52 4.75
N LEU A 201 8.60 -5.63 3.49
CA LEU A 201 9.53 -5.97 2.41
C LEU A 201 10.48 -4.79 2.15
N PRO A 202 11.79 -4.99 2.22
CA PRO A 202 12.80 -3.96 1.95
C PRO A 202 13.05 -3.82 0.44
N ASP A 203 12.06 -3.36 -0.31
CA ASP A 203 12.12 -3.11 -1.74
C ASP A 203 12.29 -1.63 -2.07
N GLU A 204 12.36 -1.29 -3.38
CA GLU A 204 12.51 0.09 -3.84
C GLU A 204 11.36 1.00 -3.39
N VAL A 205 10.15 0.47 -3.29
CA VAL A 205 8.97 1.24 -2.87
C VAL A 205 9.10 1.63 -1.39
N TRP A 206 9.56 0.69 -0.56
CA TRP A 206 9.84 0.94 0.85
C TRP A 206 10.94 1.99 1.02
N MET A 207 12.04 1.88 0.27
CA MET A 207 13.14 2.84 0.32
C MET A 207 12.75 4.22 -0.21
N LYS A 208 11.94 4.31 -1.26
CA LYS A 208 11.37 5.58 -1.73
C LYS A 208 10.49 6.22 -0.65
N GLY A 209 9.68 5.43 0.04
CA GLY A 209 8.87 5.89 1.18
C GLY A 209 9.73 6.44 2.32
N VAL A 210 10.81 5.78 2.69
CA VAL A 210 11.77 6.24 3.70
C VAL A 210 12.44 7.54 3.25
N LYS A 211 12.87 7.65 1.99
CA LYS A 211 13.44 8.88 1.44
C LYS A 211 12.50 10.07 1.58
N VAL A 212 11.26 9.93 1.13
CA VAL A 212 10.24 10.98 1.24
C VAL A 212 9.98 11.36 2.71
N ALA A 213 9.96 10.39 3.61
CA ALA A 213 9.77 10.63 5.03
C ALA A 213 10.94 11.39 5.65
N THR A 214 12.19 11.05 5.27
CA THR A 214 13.39 11.76 5.75
C THR A 214 13.49 13.18 5.22
N GLU A 215 13.16 13.40 3.95
CA GLU A 215 13.10 14.75 3.35
C GLU A 215 12.06 15.63 4.07
N ARG A 216 10.84 15.11 4.29
CA ARG A 216 9.81 15.83 5.04
C ARG A 216 10.21 16.10 6.50
N ALA A 217 10.93 15.19 7.13
CA ALA A 217 11.44 15.39 8.48
C ALA A 217 12.54 16.48 8.53
N ALA A 218 13.42 16.53 7.51
CA ALA A 218 14.41 17.58 7.35
C ALA A 218 13.76 18.96 7.15
N GLU A 219 12.79 19.05 6.22
CA GLU A 219 12.02 20.29 5.98
C GLU A 219 11.31 20.80 7.26
N ARG A 220 10.72 19.88 8.05
CA ARG A 220 10.09 20.23 9.33
C ARG A 220 11.09 20.76 10.34
N ARG A 221 12.30 20.17 10.41
CA ARG A 221 13.38 20.64 11.29
C ARG A 221 13.87 22.02 10.87
N GLU A 222 14.08 22.26 9.58
CA GLU A 222 14.45 23.58 9.06
C GLU A 222 13.37 24.63 9.32
N ALA A 223 12.10 24.27 9.08
CA ALA A 223 11.00 25.17 9.36
C ALA A 223 10.87 25.49 10.87
N ALA A 224 11.13 24.51 11.73
CA ALA A 224 11.14 24.71 13.18
C ALA A 224 12.32 25.59 13.62
N ALA A 225 13.51 25.37 13.06
CA ALA A 225 14.68 26.19 13.32
C ALA A 225 14.47 27.66 12.89
N LYS A 226 13.92 27.88 11.68
CA LYS A 226 13.56 29.23 11.21
C LYS A 226 12.52 29.92 12.10
N ARG A 227 11.54 29.17 12.60
CA ARG A 227 10.54 29.71 13.56
C ARG A 227 11.18 30.07 14.91
N GLU A 228 12.06 29.24 15.39
CA GLU A 228 12.78 29.51 16.65
C GLU A 228 13.71 30.72 16.53
N GLU A 229 14.40 30.85 15.42
CA GLU A 229 15.25 32.01 15.10
C GLU A 229 14.43 33.30 14.99
N ALA A 230 13.29 33.24 14.30
CA ALA A 230 12.34 34.36 14.21
C ALA A 230 11.79 34.74 15.59
N GLN A 231 11.46 33.75 16.44
CA GLN A 231 11.06 34.01 17.84
C GLN A 231 12.15 34.62 18.67
N ARG A 232 13.41 34.15 18.50
CA ARG A 232 14.57 34.77 19.20
C ARG A 232 14.80 36.21 18.76
N GLN A 233 14.67 36.50 17.46
CA GLN A 233 14.75 37.88 16.92
C GLN A 233 13.63 38.77 17.45
N VAL A 234 12.39 38.25 17.53
CA VAL A 234 11.27 38.99 18.14
C VAL A 234 11.48 39.25 19.61
N ARG A 235 11.99 38.26 20.37
CA ARG A 235 12.34 38.43 21.78
C ARG A 235 13.51 39.41 21.98
N ALA A 236 14.54 39.39 21.12
CA ALA A 236 15.65 40.33 21.17
C ALA A 236 15.21 41.75 20.83
N ARG A 237 14.28 41.96 19.91
CA ARG A 237 13.67 43.27 19.59
C ARG A 237 12.70 43.71 20.67
N GLY A 238 11.94 42.77 21.30
CA GLY A 238 10.99 43.08 22.38
C GLY A 238 11.66 43.50 23.69
N GLY A 239 12.95 43.12 23.92
CA GLY A 239 13.73 43.61 25.03
C GLY A 239 14.08 45.11 24.96
N GLN A 240 13.95 45.74 23.78
CA GLN A 240 14.10 47.21 23.62
C GLN A 240 12.74 47.96 23.57
N ALA A 241 11.61 47.26 23.54
CA ALA A 241 10.27 47.85 23.38
C ALA A 241 9.40 47.74 24.67
N ALA A 242 10.03 47.63 25.85
CA ALA A 242 9.29 47.66 27.13
C ALA A 242 8.62 49.00 27.46
N SER A 243 8.55 49.93 26.47
CA SER A 243 7.84 51.23 26.61
C SER A 243 6.58 51.32 25.74
N SER A 244 6.14 50.26 25.05
CA SER A 244 4.93 50.30 24.22
C SER A 244 3.84 49.27 24.62
N GLU A 245 3.92 48.70 25.82
CA GLU A 245 2.92 47.72 26.30
C GLU A 245 1.51 48.31 26.55
N ALA A 246 1.36 49.63 26.62
CA ALA A 246 0.04 50.25 26.78
C ALA A 246 -0.84 50.27 25.52
N SER A 247 -0.27 50.02 24.32
CA SER A 247 -1.03 50.04 23.08
C SER A 247 -1.52 48.66 22.63
N SER A 248 -0.82 47.57 23.02
CA SER A 248 -1.18 46.21 22.61
C SER A 248 -2.38 45.64 23.37
N ASP A 249 -2.55 46.01 24.64
CA ASP A 249 -3.69 45.57 25.45
C ASP A 249 -4.99 46.22 25.01
N ALA A 250 -4.94 47.47 24.53
CA ALA A 250 -6.10 48.16 23.98
C ALA A 250 -6.58 47.55 22.65
N GLU A 251 -5.64 47.09 21.78
CA GLU A 251 -5.95 46.49 20.49
C GLU A 251 -6.49 45.06 20.65
N ALA A 252 -5.94 44.30 21.61
CA ALA A 252 -6.45 42.96 21.95
C ALA A 252 -7.86 43.03 22.56
N ALA A 253 -8.13 44.01 23.43
CA ALA A 253 -9.48 44.23 23.99
C ALA A 253 -10.49 44.64 22.95
N GLU A 254 -10.09 45.44 21.96
CA GLU A 254 -10.96 45.85 20.83
C GLU A 254 -11.25 44.66 19.92
N LEU A 255 -10.29 43.80 19.66
CA LEU A 255 -10.47 42.59 18.84
C LEU A 255 -11.43 41.59 19.50
N GLU A 256 -11.32 41.42 20.81
CA GLU A 256 -12.25 40.58 21.57
C GLU A 256 -13.68 41.16 21.60
N ARG A 257 -13.83 42.45 21.75
CA ARG A 257 -15.15 43.13 21.61
C ARG A 257 -15.77 42.88 20.24
N LYS A 258 -15.02 43.05 19.16
CA LYS A 258 -15.48 42.76 17.79
C LYS A 258 -15.85 41.27 17.57
N ARG A 259 -15.12 40.34 18.19
CA ARG A 259 -15.47 38.90 18.15
C ARG A 259 -16.73 38.57 18.93
N GLN A 260 -16.96 39.22 20.08
CA GLN A 260 -18.18 39.04 20.88
C GLN A 260 -19.40 39.64 20.15
N GLU A 261 -19.26 40.77 19.53
CA GLU A 261 -20.34 41.38 18.72
C GLU A 261 -20.70 40.50 17.52
N ARG A 262 -19.73 39.96 16.79
CA ARG A 262 -20.00 39.03 15.69
C ARG A 262 -20.67 37.72 16.19
N ARG A 263 -20.32 37.23 17.38
CA ARG A 263 -21.02 36.09 17.99
C ARG A 263 -22.44 36.41 18.37
N LYS A 264 -22.70 37.60 18.95
CA LYS A 264 -24.06 38.07 19.27
C LYS A 264 -24.90 38.28 18.01
N ALA A 265 -24.33 38.87 16.97
CA ALA A 265 -25.01 39.07 15.69
C ALA A 265 -25.37 37.72 15.00
N ARG A 266 -24.46 36.74 15.02
CA ARG A 266 -24.74 35.37 14.50
C ARG A 266 -25.83 34.65 15.30
N ARG A 267 -25.87 34.81 16.62
CA ARG A 267 -26.93 34.25 17.47
C ARG A 267 -28.28 34.91 17.25
N ALA A 268 -28.29 36.23 17.02
CA ALA A 268 -29.52 36.99 16.68
C ALA A 268 -30.07 36.62 15.30
N ALA A 269 -29.19 36.45 14.30
CA ALA A 269 -29.57 36.02 12.95
C ALA A 269 -30.10 34.54 12.95
N ALA A 270 -29.52 33.67 13.76
CA ALA A 270 -30.00 32.29 13.89
C ALA A 270 -31.37 32.19 14.58
N LYS A 271 -31.66 33.10 15.53
CA LYS A 271 -33.02 33.20 16.15
C LYS A 271 -34.07 33.71 15.21
N LYS A 272 -33.72 34.65 14.30
CA LYS A 272 -34.66 35.16 13.25
C LYS A 272 -35.03 34.14 12.18
N LYS A 273 -34.20 33.12 11.96
CA LYS A 273 -34.42 32.07 10.96
C LYS A 273 -35.26 30.90 11.49
N LYS A 274 -35.57 30.89 12.81
CA LYS A 274 -36.41 29.87 13.48
C LYS A 274 -37.81 30.36 13.88
N ARG A 275 -38.17 31.57 13.45
CA ARG A 275 -39.52 32.10 13.49
C ARG A 275 -40.02 32.31 12.04
#